data_b78049aef19f6bfffd05a4efa7775e2d
#
_entry.id   b78049aef19f6bfffd05a4efa7775e2d
#
_cell.length_a   1.000
_cell.length_b   1.000
_cell.length_c   1.000
_cell.angle_alpha   90.00
_cell.angle_beta   90.00
_cell.angle_gamma   90.00
#
_symmetry.space_group_name_H-M   'P 1'
#
loop_
_entity.id
_entity.type
_entity.pdbx_description
1 polymer ?
#
loop_
_entity_poly.entity_id
_entity_poly.type
_entity_poly.pdbx_seq_one_letter_code
_entity_poly.pdbx_strand_id
1 'polypeptide(L)'
;MWRVFPGLFRRRIMLAHLKKKKRFVCLFLALLMLMGCQGSRGEEIQEEKQEGEIRKEENREEENQEPQDVRLPQVLSTEDNYRTYYEVFVYSFFDGNGDGTGDLKGLVEKLDYINDGDPATTEDLGCDGIWLMPVMPSASYHKYDVMDYYAIDPEYGTMEDFENFMAECDKRGIKVILDLVINHSSSEHPWFKEAAAYLAELGDGEPSLADCPYVDYYHFSKEQKTGYSQVPGSDVWYYESQFSYTMPDLNLYNESLREEIGKIVDFWIAKGVGGFRLDAVKEYETGADSANIEILSWFSDMVKGKREDAYLVGEAWTDISIYEKYYESGIDSLFNFAFADSEGIIAKVVKGSSPASGYGKALQNIEERFKEYNPDYIDAPFYTNHDMGRSAGYYSGENSPSQTKIAGALNLFMSGNAFIYYGEELGMKGSGKDENKRAPMYFYEDKEAEGMCRGPADMDGIKMKYGSYEIQEKDPYSVYNYYKKAIRLRGIYPAIRRGSVENLEQFADDTLTAFSKSWEDEKIYLFCNLAPEERVITLDGLEGEIQGIAEELCVDEKVPALKEGTLTLPGYGIVILK
;
A
#
# COMPACT_ATOMS: atom_id res chain seq x y z
N MET A 1 -37.97 -44.41 -9.40
CA MET A 1 -39.40 -44.22 -9.05
C MET A 1 -39.64 -42.72 -9.04
N TRP A 2 -40.16 -42.18 -10.12
CA TRP A 2 -41.51 -41.68 -10.34
C TRP A 2 -41.94 -40.63 -9.31
N ARG A 3 -42.27 -39.36 -9.64
CA ARG A 3 -43.10 -38.67 -10.67
C ARG A 3 -42.80 -37.16 -10.65
N VAL A 4 -42.54 -36.48 -11.76
CA VAL A 4 -43.43 -35.87 -12.77
C VAL A 4 -44.03 -34.51 -12.37
N PHE A 5 -43.69 -33.50 -13.20
CA PHE A 5 -44.24 -32.16 -13.41
C PHE A 5 -45.79 -32.09 -13.43
N PRO A 6 -46.48 -30.93 -13.39
CA PRO A 6 -46.31 -29.79 -14.31
C PRO A 6 -46.66 -28.39 -13.71
N GLY A 7 -46.38 -27.33 -14.48
CA GLY A 7 -47.19 -26.14 -14.45
C GLY A 7 -46.57 -24.85 -14.95
N LEU A 8 -46.33 -24.75 -16.27
CA LEU A 8 -46.36 -23.46 -16.98
C LEU A 8 -47.79 -22.88 -16.90
N PHE A 9 -47.93 -21.63 -16.52
CA PHE A 9 -48.88 -20.63 -17.03
C PHE A 9 -48.96 -19.45 -16.03
N ARG A 10 -48.35 -18.31 -16.38
CA ARG A 10 -48.81 -16.94 -16.12
C ARG A 10 -47.67 -15.90 -16.28
N ARG A 11 -47.36 -15.64 -17.54
CA ARG A 11 -46.74 -14.36 -17.94
C ARG A 11 -47.51 -13.90 -19.19
N ARG A 12 -48.43 -13.00 -18.98
CA ARG A 12 -49.01 -12.05 -19.95
C ARG A 12 -50.24 -11.44 -19.29
N ILE A 13 -50.08 -10.27 -18.72
CA ILE A 13 -51.01 -9.16 -18.45
C ILE A 13 -50.33 -8.25 -17.42
N MET A 14 -49.43 -7.39 -17.85
CA MET A 14 -49.01 -6.19 -17.09
C MET A 14 -48.19 -5.21 -17.95
N LEU A 15 -48.60 -4.95 -19.17
CA LEU A 15 -47.94 -4.00 -20.07
C LEU A 15 -48.91 -3.06 -20.82
N ALA A 16 -50.12 -2.87 -20.27
CA ALA A 16 -51.13 -2.03 -20.91
C ALA A 16 -51.62 -0.81 -20.09
N HIS A 17 -51.07 -0.54 -18.92
CA HIS A 17 -51.58 0.55 -18.07
C HIS A 17 -50.63 1.75 -17.83
N LEU A 18 -49.42 1.79 -18.42
CA LEU A 18 -48.45 2.88 -18.22
C LEU A 18 -48.35 3.91 -19.36
N LYS A 19 -49.20 3.84 -20.39
CA LYS A 19 -49.18 4.81 -21.52
C LYS A 19 -50.31 5.85 -21.50
N LYS A 20 -51.18 5.87 -20.50
CA LYS A 20 -52.29 6.86 -20.40
C LYS A 20 -52.13 7.99 -19.36
N LYS A 21 -51.06 8.02 -18.56
CA LYS A 21 -50.85 9.07 -17.57
C LYS A 21 -49.87 10.22 -17.98
N LYS A 22 -49.27 10.17 -19.16
CA LYS A 22 -48.36 11.23 -19.65
C LYS A 22 -49.01 12.30 -20.54
N ARG A 23 -50.31 12.22 -20.83
CA ARG A 23 -50.99 13.21 -21.69
C ARG A 23 -51.88 14.19 -20.95
N PHE A 24 -52.04 14.09 -19.62
CA PHE A 24 -52.91 14.98 -18.83
C PHE A 24 -52.16 16.07 -18.02
N VAL A 25 -50.85 16.03 -17.94
CA VAL A 25 -50.04 17.00 -17.21
C VAL A 25 -49.62 18.20 -18.06
N CYS A 26 -49.57 18.06 -19.41
CA CYS A 26 -49.20 19.17 -20.28
C CYS A 26 -50.35 20.11 -20.66
N LEU A 27 -51.61 19.79 -20.31
CA LEU A 27 -52.76 20.67 -20.63
C LEU A 27 -53.17 21.59 -19.49
N PHE A 28 -52.68 21.36 -18.25
CA PHE A 28 -53.02 22.18 -17.09
C PHE A 28 -52.05 23.35 -16.85
N LEU A 29 -50.87 23.31 -17.47
CA LEU A 29 -49.83 24.38 -17.40
C LEU A 29 -50.04 25.47 -18.47
N ALA A 30 -50.86 25.24 -19.49
CA ALA A 30 -51.14 26.20 -20.55
C ALA A 30 -52.35 27.10 -20.27
N LEU A 31 -53.16 26.83 -19.22
CA LEU A 31 -54.38 27.62 -18.89
C LEU A 31 -54.17 28.59 -17.73
N LEU A 32 -52.98 28.63 -17.10
CA LEU A 32 -52.64 29.56 -16.00
C LEU A 32 -51.84 30.78 -16.45
N MET A 33 -51.55 30.91 -17.79
CA MET A 33 -50.80 32.07 -18.33
C MET A 33 -51.70 33.13 -19.02
N LEU A 34 -53.01 33.07 -18.90
CA LEU A 34 -53.92 33.99 -19.61
C LEU A 34 -54.89 34.79 -18.71
N MET A 35 -54.71 34.83 -17.39
CA MET A 35 -55.46 35.75 -16.54
C MET A 35 -54.52 36.40 -15.52
N GLY A 36 -53.97 37.54 -15.87
CA GLY A 36 -53.20 38.36 -14.91
C GLY A 36 -52.44 39.50 -15.57
N CYS A 37 -53.11 40.33 -16.31
CA CYS A 37 -52.61 41.67 -16.69
C CYS A 37 -53.64 42.69 -16.32
N GLN A 38 -53.50 43.27 -15.14
CA GLN A 38 -53.82 44.68 -14.84
C GLN A 38 -53.55 44.97 -13.36
N GLY A 39 -52.57 45.83 -13.12
CA GLY A 39 -52.44 46.52 -11.80
C GLY A 39 -51.06 46.49 -11.16
N SER A 40 -50.40 47.56 -11.28
CA SER A 40 -49.33 48.19 -10.47
C SER A 40 -47.94 48.22 -11.12
N ARG A 41 -47.72 49.33 -11.77
CA ARG A 41 -46.43 49.72 -12.40
C ARG A 41 -45.52 50.48 -11.42
N GLY A 42 -45.61 50.26 -10.14
CA GLY A 42 -44.91 51.03 -9.11
C GLY A 42 -44.00 50.26 -8.18
N GLU A 43 -44.18 48.96 -8.02
CA GLU A 43 -43.40 48.14 -7.06
C GLU A 43 -42.32 47.26 -7.72
N GLU A 44 -42.50 46.92 -9.01
CA GLU A 44 -41.50 46.10 -9.76
C GLU A 44 -40.14 46.79 -9.97
N ILE A 45 -40.08 48.12 -9.95
CA ILE A 45 -38.84 48.88 -10.18
C ILE A 45 -37.94 48.90 -8.94
N GLN A 46 -38.45 48.65 -7.75
CA GLN A 46 -37.64 48.55 -6.53
C GLN A 46 -37.14 47.14 -6.25
N GLU A 47 -37.89 46.07 -6.59
CA GLU A 47 -37.41 44.69 -6.46
C GLU A 47 -36.37 44.35 -7.50
N GLU A 48 -36.51 44.71 -8.78
CA GLU A 48 -35.47 44.51 -9.78
C GLU A 48 -34.15 45.25 -9.49
N LYS A 49 -34.21 46.39 -8.77
CA LYS A 49 -33.00 47.10 -8.34
C LYS A 49 -32.32 46.40 -7.16
N GLN A 50 -33.11 45.82 -6.24
CA GLN A 50 -32.58 45.13 -5.08
C GLN A 50 -31.99 43.74 -5.45
N GLU A 51 -32.66 42.97 -6.34
CA GLU A 51 -32.09 41.75 -6.91
C GLU A 51 -30.89 42.02 -7.80
N GLY A 52 -30.86 43.14 -8.52
CA GLY A 52 -29.71 43.51 -9.33
C GLY A 52 -28.50 44.00 -8.54
N GLU A 53 -28.70 44.53 -7.33
CA GLU A 53 -27.63 44.89 -6.39
C GLU A 53 -27.13 43.68 -5.62
N ILE A 54 -28.00 42.78 -5.18
CA ILE A 54 -27.64 41.52 -4.53
C ILE A 54 -26.83 40.62 -5.48
N ARG A 55 -27.27 40.46 -6.74
CA ARG A 55 -26.47 39.72 -7.76
C ARG A 55 -25.15 40.40 -8.12
N LYS A 56 -25.04 41.71 -7.94
CA LYS A 56 -23.74 42.42 -8.16
C LYS A 56 -22.83 42.36 -6.97
N GLU A 57 -23.36 42.19 -5.75
CA GLU A 57 -22.58 41.93 -4.54
C GLU A 57 -22.12 40.46 -4.50
N GLU A 58 -23.00 39.48 -4.80
CA GLU A 58 -22.62 38.07 -4.92
C GLU A 58 -21.55 37.86 -6.02
N ASN A 59 -21.69 38.47 -7.21
CA ASN A 59 -20.66 38.41 -8.25
C ASN A 59 -19.38 39.22 -7.92
N ARG A 60 -19.42 40.15 -6.93
CA ARG A 60 -18.20 40.83 -6.47
C ARG A 60 -17.47 40.09 -5.36
N GLU A 61 -18.16 39.24 -4.61
CA GLU A 61 -17.54 38.35 -3.65
C GLU A 61 -16.92 37.13 -4.34
N GLU A 62 -17.49 36.63 -5.46
CA GLU A 62 -16.86 35.61 -6.29
C GLU A 62 -15.65 36.11 -7.13
N GLU A 63 -15.62 37.42 -7.52
CA GLU A 63 -14.50 37.99 -8.29
C GLU A 63 -13.28 38.39 -7.44
N ASN A 64 -13.35 38.33 -6.11
CA ASN A 64 -12.24 38.68 -5.20
C ASN A 64 -11.68 37.51 -4.40
N GLN A 65 -12.00 36.27 -4.74
CA GLN A 65 -11.15 35.16 -4.33
C GLN A 65 -9.95 35.16 -5.29
N GLU A 66 -8.80 35.62 -4.79
CA GLU A 66 -7.52 35.27 -5.44
C GLU A 66 -7.56 33.78 -5.71
N PRO A 67 -7.14 33.30 -6.91
CA PRO A 67 -7.09 31.87 -7.17
C PRO A 67 -6.26 31.27 -6.04
N GLN A 68 -6.88 30.43 -5.20
CA GLN A 68 -6.15 29.63 -4.23
C GLN A 68 -5.07 28.92 -5.03
N ASP A 69 -3.81 29.20 -4.68
CA ASP A 69 -2.66 28.57 -5.31
C ASP A 69 -2.80 27.04 -5.06
N VAL A 70 -3.33 26.34 -6.05
CA VAL A 70 -3.61 24.91 -5.94
C VAL A 70 -2.26 24.22 -5.83
N ARG A 71 -1.90 23.82 -4.62
CA ARG A 71 -0.67 23.06 -4.40
C ARG A 71 -0.78 21.71 -5.09
N LEU A 72 0.23 21.40 -5.90
CA LEU A 72 0.35 20.11 -6.56
C LEU A 72 1.33 19.21 -5.78
N PRO A 73 1.16 17.88 -5.88
CA PRO A 73 2.15 16.93 -5.40
C PRO A 73 3.54 17.22 -5.99
N GLN A 74 4.56 17.04 -5.19
CA GLN A 74 5.94 17.20 -5.64
C GLN A 74 6.31 16.09 -6.62
N VAL A 75 6.81 16.47 -7.81
CA VAL A 75 7.43 15.53 -8.74
C VAL A 75 8.84 15.21 -8.22
N LEU A 76 9.09 13.96 -7.91
CA LEU A 76 10.35 13.48 -7.37
C LEU A 76 11.27 12.99 -8.50
N SER A 77 12.58 13.29 -8.39
CA SER A 77 13.61 12.62 -9.19
C SER A 77 13.60 11.12 -8.91
N THR A 78 13.91 10.29 -9.91
CA THR A 78 14.05 8.83 -9.71
C THR A 78 15.19 8.47 -8.75
N GLU A 79 16.14 9.37 -8.52
CA GLU A 79 17.21 9.24 -7.51
C GLU A 79 16.71 9.46 -6.09
N ASP A 80 15.58 10.16 -5.91
CA ASP A 80 14.99 10.39 -4.60
C ASP A 80 14.46 9.07 -4.01
N ASN A 81 14.85 8.77 -2.77
CA ASN A 81 14.43 7.54 -2.08
C ASN A 81 13.15 7.71 -1.24
N TYR A 82 12.63 8.92 -1.06
CA TYR A 82 11.37 9.13 -0.35
C TYR A 82 10.17 8.96 -1.29
N ARG A 83 9.42 7.87 -1.13
CA ARG A 83 8.31 7.46 -2.00
C ARG A 83 7.07 7.05 -1.21
N THR A 84 5.97 6.90 -1.92
CA THR A 84 4.82 6.11 -1.49
C THR A 84 4.77 4.89 -2.38
N TYR A 85 5.05 3.72 -1.81
CA TYR A 85 5.14 2.47 -2.55
C TYR A 85 3.81 1.75 -2.61
N TYR A 86 3.47 1.24 -3.79
CA TYR A 86 2.36 0.33 -4.01
C TYR A 86 2.92 -1.09 -4.18
N GLU A 87 2.60 -1.98 -3.24
CA GLU A 87 3.02 -3.37 -3.26
C GLU A 87 2.12 -4.18 -4.17
N VAL A 88 2.67 -4.82 -5.19
CA VAL A 88 1.92 -5.56 -6.21
C VAL A 88 2.30 -7.03 -6.22
N PHE A 89 1.31 -7.90 -6.06
CA PHE A 89 1.38 -9.30 -6.41
C PHE A 89 0.88 -9.49 -7.83
N VAL A 90 1.81 -9.60 -8.79
CA VAL A 90 1.51 -9.62 -10.23
C VAL A 90 0.49 -10.69 -10.58
N TYR A 91 0.62 -11.90 -10.01
CA TYR A 91 -0.29 -13.06 -10.21
C TYR A 91 -1.78 -12.73 -10.08
N SER A 92 -2.12 -11.81 -9.18
CA SER A 92 -3.50 -11.48 -8.82
C SER A 92 -3.90 -10.04 -9.19
N PHE A 93 -3.07 -9.29 -9.94
CA PHE A 93 -3.34 -7.88 -10.16
C PHE A 93 -4.21 -7.63 -11.39
N PHE A 94 -3.74 -7.93 -12.60
CA PHE A 94 -4.52 -7.77 -13.83
C PHE A 94 -4.00 -8.72 -14.93
N ASP A 95 -4.91 -9.41 -15.62
CA ASP A 95 -4.62 -10.40 -16.67
C ASP A 95 -4.60 -9.72 -18.04
N GLY A 96 -3.43 -9.44 -18.57
CA GLY A 96 -3.26 -8.80 -19.88
C GLY A 96 -3.29 -9.76 -21.08
N ASN A 97 -3.14 -11.07 -20.84
CA ASN A 97 -3.06 -12.09 -21.89
C ASN A 97 -4.32 -12.96 -22.01
N GLY A 98 -5.23 -12.91 -21.02
CA GLY A 98 -6.52 -13.60 -21.01
C GLY A 98 -6.45 -15.06 -20.51
N ASP A 99 -5.40 -15.46 -19.80
CA ASP A 99 -5.26 -16.82 -19.27
C ASP A 99 -5.80 -17.00 -17.84
N GLY A 100 -6.13 -15.90 -17.18
CA GLY A 100 -6.70 -15.85 -15.83
C GLY A 100 -5.66 -15.60 -14.74
N THR A 101 -4.38 -15.46 -15.09
CA THR A 101 -3.28 -15.09 -14.20
C THR A 101 -2.83 -13.67 -14.53
N GLY A 102 -2.57 -12.87 -13.53
CA GLY A 102 -2.03 -11.52 -13.73
C GLY A 102 -0.62 -11.57 -14.30
N ASP A 103 -0.29 -10.62 -15.17
CA ASP A 103 0.99 -10.57 -15.88
C ASP A 103 1.52 -9.12 -16.01
N LEU A 104 2.74 -8.98 -16.55
CA LEU A 104 3.39 -7.68 -16.72
C LEU A 104 2.68 -6.79 -17.75
N LYS A 105 2.01 -7.36 -18.74
CA LYS A 105 1.21 -6.58 -19.71
C LYS A 105 -0.01 -5.98 -19.03
N GLY A 106 -0.71 -6.80 -18.25
CA GLY A 106 -1.83 -6.33 -17.44
C GLY A 106 -1.43 -5.27 -16.41
N LEU A 107 -0.26 -5.43 -15.81
CA LEU A 107 0.27 -4.39 -14.91
C LEU A 107 0.54 -3.08 -15.64
N VAL A 108 1.11 -3.12 -16.87
CA VAL A 108 1.30 -1.92 -17.71
C VAL A 108 -0.04 -1.26 -18.05
N GLU A 109 -1.08 -2.04 -18.38
CA GLU A 109 -2.43 -1.50 -18.65
C GLU A 109 -3.06 -0.78 -17.45
N LYS A 110 -2.60 -1.07 -16.24
CA LYS A 110 -3.09 -0.48 -14.98
C LYS A 110 -2.13 0.51 -14.34
N LEU A 111 -1.05 0.91 -15.02
CA LEU A 111 -0.13 1.91 -14.46
C LEU A 111 -0.82 3.25 -14.22
N ASP A 112 -1.74 3.69 -15.09
CA ASP A 112 -2.48 4.93 -14.91
C ASP A 112 -3.46 4.89 -13.72
N TYR A 113 -3.82 3.70 -13.22
CA TYR A 113 -4.51 3.56 -11.94
C TYR A 113 -3.60 3.87 -10.75
N ILE A 114 -2.32 3.50 -10.85
CA ILE A 114 -1.33 3.67 -9.78
C ILE A 114 -0.77 5.10 -9.83
N ASN A 115 -0.34 5.55 -11.02
CA ASN A 115 0.19 6.89 -11.28
C ASN A 115 0.21 7.13 -12.79
N ASP A 116 -0.45 8.19 -13.25
CA ASP A 116 -0.52 8.57 -14.67
C ASP A 116 0.65 9.46 -15.13
N GLY A 117 1.50 9.88 -14.20
CA GLY A 117 2.67 10.73 -14.44
C GLY A 117 2.38 12.23 -14.48
N ASP A 118 1.13 12.66 -14.31
CA ASP A 118 0.75 14.08 -14.28
C ASP A 118 0.26 14.50 -12.88
N PRO A 119 1.06 15.25 -12.10
CA PRO A 119 0.66 15.65 -10.75
C PRO A 119 -0.56 16.60 -10.71
N ALA A 120 -0.98 17.13 -11.86
CA ALA A 120 -2.14 18.01 -11.94
C ALA A 120 -3.47 17.25 -12.05
N THR A 121 -3.44 15.99 -12.43
CA THR A 121 -4.65 15.14 -12.43
C THR A 121 -5.01 14.68 -11.01
N THR A 122 -6.18 14.11 -10.86
CA THR A 122 -6.66 13.48 -9.63
C THR A 122 -7.33 12.14 -9.93
N GLU A 123 -6.95 11.50 -11.05
CA GLU A 123 -7.62 10.29 -11.53
C GLU A 123 -6.90 9.02 -11.08
N ASP A 124 -5.61 9.11 -10.80
CA ASP A 124 -4.76 8.04 -10.27
C ASP A 124 -4.69 8.02 -8.73
N LEU A 125 -4.03 7.01 -8.16
CA LEU A 125 -3.71 6.96 -6.73
C LEU A 125 -2.61 7.94 -6.33
N GLY A 126 -1.66 8.23 -7.23
CA GLY A 126 -0.50 9.08 -6.98
C GLY A 126 0.64 8.40 -6.23
N CYS A 127 0.73 7.06 -6.27
CA CYS A 127 1.89 6.33 -5.75
C CYS A 127 3.08 6.49 -6.70
N ASP A 128 4.21 6.93 -6.17
CA ASP A 128 5.43 7.24 -6.94
C ASP A 128 6.52 6.16 -6.80
N GLY A 129 6.20 5.04 -6.17
CA GLY A 129 6.98 3.82 -6.09
C GLY A 129 6.14 2.56 -6.31
N ILE A 130 6.73 1.52 -6.86
CA ILE A 130 6.14 0.18 -6.96
C ILE A 130 7.11 -0.82 -6.35
N TRP A 131 6.62 -1.65 -5.43
CA TRP A 131 7.28 -2.87 -5.00
C TRP A 131 6.62 -4.06 -5.69
N LEU A 132 7.37 -4.74 -6.56
CA LEU A 132 6.98 -6.02 -7.12
C LEU A 132 7.36 -7.14 -6.17
N MET A 133 6.37 -7.90 -5.68
CA MET A 133 6.62 -9.21 -5.08
C MET A 133 7.39 -10.08 -6.08
N PRO A 134 8.01 -11.23 -5.67
CA PRO A 134 8.92 -11.95 -6.53
C PRO A 134 8.37 -12.22 -7.94
N VAL A 135 9.18 -11.94 -8.97
CA VAL A 135 8.82 -12.10 -10.39
C VAL A 135 9.67 -13.13 -11.13
N MET A 136 10.64 -13.73 -10.43
CA MET A 136 11.54 -14.74 -10.97
C MET A 136 10.83 -16.10 -11.09
N PRO A 137 11.30 -17.01 -11.99
CA PRO A 137 10.77 -18.36 -12.12
C PRO A 137 10.76 -19.11 -10.79
N SER A 138 9.63 -19.72 -10.49
CA SER A 138 9.36 -20.42 -9.23
C SER A 138 8.43 -21.60 -9.44
N ALA A 139 8.50 -22.60 -8.57
CA ALA A 139 7.60 -23.74 -8.57
C ALA A 139 6.26 -23.43 -7.87
N SER A 140 6.21 -22.39 -7.03
CA SER A 140 5.02 -21.99 -6.29
C SER A 140 4.35 -20.75 -6.90
N TYR A 141 3.04 -20.59 -6.61
CA TYR A 141 2.28 -19.43 -7.05
C TYR A 141 2.75 -18.12 -6.41
N HIS A 142 3.31 -18.19 -5.20
CA HIS A 142 3.78 -17.02 -4.44
C HIS A 142 5.17 -16.53 -4.87
N LYS A 143 5.92 -17.34 -5.63
CA LYS A 143 7.22 -17.03 -6.25
C LYS A 143 8.40 -16.82 -5.27
N TYR A 144 8.26 -17.11 -3.99
CA TYR A 144 9.38 -16.96 -3.03
C TYR A 144 10.44 -18.08 -3.13
N ASP A 145 10.16 -19.23 -3.74
CA ASP A 145 11.12 -20.29 -4.01
C ASP A 145 11.75 -20.12 -5.42
N VAL A 146 12.76 -19.26 -5.51
CA VAL A 146 13.38 -18.85 -6.79
C VAL A 146 14.17 -19.99 -7.42
N MET A 147 13.90 -20.27 -8.71
CA MET A 147 14.60 -21.28 -9.53
C MET A 147 15.64 -20.68 -10.47
N ASP A 148 15.51 -19.40 -10.84
CA ASP A 148 16.44 -18.67 -11.71
C ASP A 148 16.38 -17.18 -11.39
N TYR A 149 17.49 -16.61 -10.93
CA TYR A 149 17.57 -15.20 -10.53
C TYR A 149 17.72 -14.22 -11.72
N TYR A 150 17.90 -14.72 -12.95
CA TYR A 150 18.16 -13.90 -14.14
C TYR A 150 17.00 -13.88 -15.14
N ALA A 151 15.86 -14.42 -14.78
CA ALA A 151 14.71 -14.54 -15.66
C ALA A 151 13.42 -13.98 -15.02
N ILE A 152 12.45 -13.70 -15.87
CA ILE A 152 11.05 -13.46 -15.48
C ILE A 152 10.30 -14.78 -15.57
N ASP A 153 9.40 -15.03 -14.59
CA ASP A 153 8.55 -16.21 -14.61
C ASP A 153 7.68 -16.21 -15.88
N PRO A 154 7.64 -17.32 -16.65
CA PRO A 154 6.84 -17.41 -17.87
C PRO A 154 5.33 -17.14 -17.66
N GLU A 155 4.79 -17.33 -16.45
CA GLU A 155 3.42 -16.95 -16.13
C GLU A 155 3.22 -15.43 -16.14
N TYR A 156 4.28 -14.65 -15.88
CA TYR A 156 4.23 -13.19 -15.84
C TYR A 156 4.65 -12.53 -17.15
N GLY A 157 5.19 -13.30 -18.08
CA GLY A 157 5.63 -12.81 -19.40
C GLY A 157 7.10 -13.03 -19.69
N THR A 158 7.70 -12.14 -20.44
CA THR A 158 9.08 -12.20 -20.91
C THR A 158 9.94 -11.10 -20.30
N MET A 159 11.27 -11.20 -20.47
CA MET A 159 12.18 -10.11 -20.13
C MET A 159 11.87 -8.83 -20.93
N GLU A 160 11.40 -8.94 -22.17
CA GLU A 160 10.97 -7.79 -22.98
C GLU A 160 9.73 -7.09 -22.37
N ASP A 161 8.77 -7.88 -21.86
CA ASP A 161 7.61 -7.35 -21.15
C ASP A 161 8.02 -6.61 -19.86
N PHE A 162 9.01 -7.13 -19.15
CA PHE A 162 9.58 -6.47 -17.97
C PHE A 162 10.32 -5.17 -18.33
N GLU A 163 11.14 -5.17 -19.37
CA GLU A 163 11.84 -3.97 -19.85
C GLU A 163 10.85 -2.89 -20.32
N ASN A 164 9.73 -3.31 -20.95
CA ASN A 164 8.64 -2.40 -21.31
C ASN A 164 7.95 -1.82 -20.06
N PHE A 165 7.65 -2.65 -19.07
CA PHE A 165 7.09 -2.18 -17.79
C PHE A 165 8.00 -1.16 -17.12
N MET A 166 9.32 -1.43 -17.03
CA MET A 166 10.30 -0.50 -16.47
C MET A 166 10.32 0.84 -17.23
N ALA A 167 10.28 0.79 -18.57
CA ALA A 167 10.25 2.00 -19.40
C ALA A 167 8.95 2.81 -19.21
N GLU A 168 7.82 2.16 -19.01
CA GLU A 168 6.55 2.84 -18.73
C GLU A 168 6.50 3.44 -17.31
N CYS A 169 7.14 2.79 -16.32
CA CYS A 169 7.33 3.34 -14.99
C CYS A 169 8.24 4.58 -14.99
N ASP A 170 9.37 4.50 -15.70
CA ASP A 170 10.32 5.63 -15.80
C ASP A 170 9.68 6.88 -16.41
N LYS A 171 8.85 6.73 -17.45
CA LYS A 171 8.08 7.84 -18.06
C LYS A 171 7.16 8.55 -17.07
N ARG A 172 6.66 7.83 -16.07
CA ARG A 172 5.75 8.34 -15.02
C ARG A 172 6.48 8.77 -13.74
N GLY A 173 7.82 8.68 -13.71
CA GLY A 173 8.64 8.95 -12.53
C GLY A 173 8.45 7.94 -11.38
N ILE A 174 7.94 6.75 -11.69
CA ILE A 174 7.75 5.66 -10.72
C ILE A 174 9.07 4.92 -10.51
N LYS A 175 9.53 4.84 -9.25
CA LYS A 175 10.68 4.02 -8.86
C LYS A 175 10.22 2.60 -8.55
N VAL A 176 10.80 1.62 -9.24
CA VAL A 176 10.46 0.20 -9.03
C VAL A 176 11.53 -0.48 -8.18
N ILE A 177 11.11 -1.17 -7.14
CA ILE A 177 11.95 -2.11 -6.38
C ILE A 177 11.45 -3.53 -6.57
N LEU A 178 12.38 -4.48 -6.60
CA LEU A 178 12.09 -5.91 -6.67
C LEU A 178 12.23 -6.59 -5.32
N ASP A 179 11.39 -7.57 -5.07
CA ASP A 179 11.62 -8.53 -3.99
C ASP A 179 12.80 -9.43 -4.36
N LEU A 180 13.86 -9.39 -3.57
CA LEU A 180 15.07 -10.20 -3.78
C LEU A 180 15.21 -11.20 -2.64
N VAL A 181 14.87 -12.45 -2.95
CA VAL A 181 14.89 -13.56 -1.99
C VAL A 181 16.27 -14.19 -2.01
N ILE A 182 17.10 -13.82 -1.03
CA ILE A 182 18.47 -14.37 -0.88
C ILE A 182 18.68 -15.15 0.42
N ASN A 183 17.65 -15.28 1.27
CA ASN A 183 17.70 -16.16 2.42
C ASN A 183 17.77 -17.63 1.99
N HIS A 184 17.01 -17.98 0.98
CA HIS A 184 16.90 -19.34 0.43
C HIS A 184 16.70 -19.30 -1.09
N SER A 185 16.87 -20.44 -1.73
CA SER A 185 16.45 -20.65 -3.12
C SER A 185 15.37 -21.74 -3.19
N SER A 186 14.89 -22.06 -4.40
CA SER A 186 14.07 -23.26 -4.60
C SER A 186 14.90 -24.54 -4.47
N SER A 187 14.29 -25.61 -3.95
CA SER A 187 14.86 -26.96 -4.10
C SER A 187 14.99 -27.43 -5.57
N GLU A 188 14.31 -26.74 -6.49
CA GLU A 188 14.41 -26.94 -7.93
C GLU A 188 15.50 -26.07 -8.59
N HIS A 189 16.16 -25.17 -7.82
CA HIS A 189 17.27 -24.36 -8.33
C HIS A 189 18.45 -25.25 -8.76
N PRO A 190 19.09 -24.99 -9.91
CA PRO A 190 20.21 -25.79 -10.38
C PRO A 190 21.33 -26.02 -9.35
N TRP A 191 21.68 -24.98 -8.57
CA TRP A 191 22.67 -25.07 -7.50
C TRP A 191 22.34 -26.14 -6.47
N PHE A 192 21.10 -26.13 -5.96
CA PHE A 192 20.66 -27.10 -4.96
C PHE A 192 20.55 -28.51 -5.54
N LYS A 193 20.00 -28.66 -6.75
CA LYS A 193 19.86 -29.97 -7.40
C LYS A 193 21.20 -30.65 -7.63
N GLU A 194 22.22 -29.89 -8.07
CA GLU A 194 23.55 -30.42 -8.28
C GLU A 194 24.20 -30.79 -6.94
N ALA A 195 24.14 -29.95 -5.91
CA ALA A 195 24.64 -30.24 -4.57
C ALA A 195 23.96 -31.48 -3.95
N ALA A 196 22.64 -31.57 -4.03
CA ALA A 196 21.85 -32.67 -3.48
C ALA A 196 22.17 -33.99 -4.18
N ALA A 197 22.27 -34.01 -5.52
CA ALA A 197 22.65 -35.18 -6.30
C ALA A 197 24.04 -35.65 -5.95
N TYR A 198 25.01 -34.74 -5.88
CA TYR A 198 26.39 -35.04 -5.48
C TYR A 198 26.45 -35.67 -4.07
N LEU A 199 25.78 -35.09 -3.09
CA LEU A 199 25.75 -35.61 -1.70
C LEU A 199 25.03 -36.95 -1.58
N ALA A 200 23.99 -37.19 -2.38
CA ALA A 200 23.32 -38.48 -2.43
C ALA A 200 24.22 -39.60 -2.96
N GLU A 201 25.04 -39.30 -3.98
CA GLU A 201 26.04 -40.26 -4.53
C GLU A 201 27.24 -40.44 -3.60
N LEU A 202 27.67 -39.38 -2.91
CA LEU A 202 28.83 -39.39 -2.01
C LEU A 202 28.62 -40.30 -0.78
N GLY A 203 27.37 -40.45 -0.34
CA GLY A 203 27.02 -41.20 0.87
C GLY A 203 27.65 -40.60 2.12
N ASP A 204 28.43 -41.39 2.88
CA ASP A 204 29.10 -40.94 4.11
C ASP A 204 30.50 -40.31 3.88
N GLY A 205 30.85 -40.02 2.63
CA GLY A 205 32.12 -39.37 2.27
C GLY A 205 32.18 -37.91 2.72
N GLU A 206 33.38 -37.29 2.58
CA GLU A 206 33.56 -35.85 2.81
C GLU A 206 33.41 -35.10 1.48
N PRO A 207 32.61 -34.01 1.44
CA PRO A 207 32.37 -33.24 0.22
C PRO A 207 33.65 -32.55 -0.27
N SER A 208 33.76 -32.43 -1.60
CA SER A 208 34.86 -31.74 -2.27
C SER A 208 34.30 -30.58 -3.10
N LEU A 209 34.76 -29.37 -2.83
CA LEU A 209 34.37 -28.16 -3.59
C LEU A 209 34.90 -28.21 -5.03
N ALA A 210 35.97 -29.02 -5.31
CA ALA A 210 36.48 -29.21 -6.65
C ALA A 210 35.53 -30.06 -7.51
N ASP A 211 34.78 -30.97 -6.87
CA ASP A 211 33.83 -31.86 -7.54
C ASP A 211 32.44 -31.24 -7.67
N CYS A 212 31.98 -30.50 -6.61
CA CYS A 212 30.73 -29.75 -6.63
C CYS A 212 30.86 -28.46 -5.79
N PRO A 213 31.02 -27.28 -6.40
CA PRO A 213 31.17 -26.03 -5.66
C PRO A 213 29.91 -25.64 -4.88
N TYR A 214 28.73 -26.10 -5.31
CA TYR A 214 27.46 -25.71 -4.73
C TYR A 214 27.16 -26.36 -3.37
N VAL A 215 27.95 -27.34 -2.92
CA VAL A 215 27.78 -27.91 -1.56
C VAL A 215 28.08 -26.90 -0.46
N ASP A 216 28.78 -25.81 -0.75
CA ASP A 216 29.06 -24.75 0.21
C ASP A 216 28.13 -23.51 0.02
N TYR A 217 27.24 -23.57 -0.98
CA TYR A 217 26.19 -22.55 -1.15
C TYR A 217 25.04 -22.71 -0.16
N TYR A 218 24.94 -23.87 0.49
CA TYR A 218 23.88 -24.22 1.43
C TYR A 218 24.47 -24.81 2.71
N HIS A 219 23.67 -24.81 3.78
CA HIS A 219 24.05 -25.42 5.05
C HIS A 219 23.68 -26.90 5.07
N PHE A 220 24.64 -27.78 4.75
CA PHE A 220 24.47 -29.23 4.83
C PHE A 220 25.00 -29.81 6.13
N SER A 221 24.41 -30.91 6.61
CA SER A 221 24.82 -31.62 7.85
C SER A 221 24.54 -33.11 7.74
N LYS A 222 25.42 -33.93 8.35
CA LYS A 222 25.14 -35.36 8.57
C LYS A 222 24.27 -35.62 9.79
N GLU A 223 24.08 -34.61 10.62
CA GLU A 223 23.17 -34.67 11.77
C GLU A 223 21.84 -34.02 11.43
N GLN A 224 20.75 -34.70 11.75
CA GLN A 224 19.42 -34.11 11.69
C GLN A 224 19.28 -33.06 12.79
N LYS A 225 19.01 -31.81 12.41
CA LYS A 225 18.76 -30.69 13.31
C LYS A 225 17.32 -30.18 13.16
N THR A 226 16.87 -29.39 14.11
CA THR A 226 15.62 -28.63 13.96
C THR A 226 15.76 -27.65 12.78
N GLY A 227 14.74 -27.52 11.94
CA GLY A 227 14.82 -26.69 10.74
C GLY A 227 15.58 -27.32 9.56
N TYR A 228 15.99 -28.60 9.67
CA TYR A 228 16.69 -29.31 8.61
C TYR A 228 15.80 -30.39 7.99
N SER A 229 15.82 -30.46 6.66
CA SER A 229 15.17 -31.47 5.84
C SER A 229 16.18 -32.47 5.28
N GLN A 230 15.74 -33.70 5.01
CA GLN A 230 16.61 -34.72 4.43
C GLN A 230 16.91 -34.40 2.96
N VAL A 231 18.18 -34.50 2.56
CA VAL A 231 18.61 -34.34 1.17
C VAL A 231 17.94 -35.41 0.30
N PRO A 232 17.28 -35.05 -0.80
CA PRO A 232 16.64 -36.00 -1.70
C PRO A 232 17.63 -37.09 -2.18
N GLY A 233 17.25 -38.35 -1.99
CA GLY A 233 18.07 -39.50 -2.39
C GLY A 233 19.20 -39.85 -1.41
N SER A 234 19.41 -39.14 -0.32
CA SER A 234 20.42 -39.45 0.69
C SER A 234 19.80 -39.98 1.98
N ASP A 235 20.42 -41.00 2.57
CA ASP A 235 20.11 -41.50 3.92
C ASP A 235 21.02 -40.86 4.99
N VAL A 236 21.94 -39.99 4.60
CA VAL A 236 23.01 -39.45 5.47
C VAL A 236 22.91 -37.95 5.64
N TRP A 237 22.55 -37.23 4.58
CA TRP A 237 22.65 -35.78 4.53
C TRP A 237 21.33 -35.08 4.77
N TYR A 238 21.40 -33.94 5.46
CA TYR A 238 20.31 -32.98 5.70
C TYR A 238 20.77 -31.60 5.27
N TYR A 239 19.83 -30.72 4.97
CA TYR A 239 20.06 -29.31 4.63
C TYR A 239 19.14 -28.40 5.43
N GLU A 240 19.59 -27.20 5.74
CA GLU A 240 18.79 -26.18 6.40
C GLU A 240 17.62 -25.74 5.51
N SER A 241 16.44 -25.60 6.09
CA SER A 241 15.19 -25.29 5.38
C SER A 241 14.15 -24.74 6.36
N GLN A 242 14.44 -23.57 6.92
CA GLN A 242 13.66 -22.98 8.01
C GLN A 242 12.19 -22.75 7.64
N PHE A 243 11.93 -22.31 6.39
CA PHE A 243 10.57 -22.02 5.92
C PHE A 243 9.88 -23.28 5.37
N SER A 244 10.53 -24.04 4.51
CA SER A 244 9.96 -25.21 3.87
C SER A 244 11.05 -26.13 3.34
N TYR A 245 10.78 -27.44 3.29
CA TYR A 245 11.65 -28.39 2.60
C TYR A 245 11.89 -28.06 1.11
N THR A 246 11.06 -27.23 0.50
CA THR A 246 11.23 -26.72 -0.87
C THR A 246 12.10 -25.47 -0.94
N MET A 247 12.53 -24.92 0.18
CA MET A 247 13.27 -23.66 0.32
C MET A 247 14.57 -23.90 1.10
N PRO A 248 15.61 -24.46 0.48
CA PRO A 248 16.93 -24.64 1.13
C PRO A 248 17.59 -23.29 1.40
N ASP A 249 18.04 -23.09 2.64
CA ASP A 249 18.67 -21.86 3.10
C ASP A 249 20.08 -21.71 2.54
N LEU A 250 20.42 -20.49 2.08
CA LEU A 250 21.69 -20.17 1.44
C LEU A 250 22.76 -19.79 2.48
N ASN A 251 23.98 -20.25 2.28
CA ASN A 251 25.14 -19.87 3.08
C ASN A 251 25.68 -18.50 2.65
N LEU A 252 25.15 -17.43 3.20
CA LEU A 252 25.52 -16.05 2.85
C LEU A 252 26.93 -15.64 3.36
N TYR A 253 27.69 -16.54 4.00
CA TYR A 253 29.12 -16.36 4.27
C TYR A 253 30.02 -16.90 3.14
N ASN A 254 29.48 -17.67 2.19
CA ASN A 254 30.25 -18.18 1.07
C ASN A 254 30.63 -17.06 0.09
N GLU A 255 31.93 -16.84 -0.15
CA GLU A 255 32.44 -15.76 -1.00
C GLU A 255 31.97 -15.89 -2.46
N SER A 256 31.96 -17.12 -3.02
CA SER A 256 31.53 -17.35 -4.40
C SER A 256 30.03 -17.10 -4.58
N LEU A 257 29.21 -17.43 -3.58
CA LEU A 257 27.79 -17.09 -3.58
C LEU A 257 27.58 -15.57 -3.47
N ARG A 258 28.35 -14.89 -2.62
CA ARG A 258 28.32 -13.41 -2.53
C ARG A 258 28.70 -12.74 -3.85
N GLU A 259 29.70 -13.25 -4.55
CA GLU A 259 30.05 -12.78 -5.89
C GLU A 259 28.90 -12.99 -6.89
N GLU A 260 28.20 -14.13 -6.81
CA GLU A 260 27.06 -14.42 -7.68
C GLU A 260 25.86 -13.53 -7.37
N ILE A 261 25.54 -13.29 -6.09
CA ILE A 261 24.52 -12.31 -5.66
C ILE A 261 24.89 -10.92 -6.20
N GLY A 262 26.17 -10.54 -6.16
CA GLY A 262 26.63 -9.29 -6.75
C GLY A 262 26.33 -9.16 -8.25
N LYS A 263 26.45 -10.25 -9.03
CA LYS A 263 26.09 -10.28 -10.46
C LYS A 263 24.58 -10.23 -10.68
N ILE A 264 23.80 -10.88 -9.82
CA ILE A 264 22.33 -10.80 -9.84
C ILE A 264 21.88 -9.34 -9.64
N VAL A 265 22.46 -8.65 -8.65
CA VAL A 265 22.19 -7.22 -8.40
C VAL A 265 22.56 -6.37 -9.61
N ASP A 266 23.75 -6.57 -10.20
CA ASP A 266 24.18 -5.86 -11.42
C ASP A 266 23.19 -6.06 -12.57
N PHE A 267 22.71 -7.29 -12.75
CA PHE A 267 21.76 -7.64 -13.81
C PHE A 267 20.46 -6.83 -13.68
N TRP A 268 19.87 -6.80 -12.49
CA TRP A 268 18.60 -6.09 -12.26
C TRP A 268 18.75 -4.56 -12.26
N ILE A 269 19.85 -4.04 -11.71
CA ILE A 269 20.18 -2.61 -11.80
C ILE A 269 20.32 -2.17 -13.26
N ALA A 270 20.99 -2.99 -14.09
CA ALA A 270 21.12 -2.71 -15.53
C ALA A 270 19.78 -2.71 -16.29
N LYS A 271 18.75 -3.35 -15.74
CA LYS A 271 17.35 -3.30 -16.24
C LYS A 271 16.55 -2.10 -15.72
N GLY A 272 17.16 -1.22 -14.92
CA GLY A 272 16.52 -0.01 -14.40
C GLY A 272 15.91 -0.16 -13.00
N VAL A 273 16.02 -1.34 -12.36
CA VAL A 273 15.50 -1.55 -11.00
C VAL A 273 16.11 -0.55 -10.02
N GLY A 274 15.26 0.17 -9.29
CA GLY A 274 15.62 1.27 -8.40
C GLY A 274 16.06 0.83 -6.99
N GLY A 275 16.03 -0.48 -6.70
CA GLY A 275 16.39 -1.02 -5.39
C GLY A 275 15.74 -2.36 -5.10
N PHE A 276 15.82 -2.82 -3.85
CA PHE A 276 15.36 -4.16 -3.49
C PHE A 276 14.62 -4.16 -2.14
N ARG A 277 13.55 -4.94 -2.08
CA ARG A 277 13.02 -5.44 -0.81
C ARG A 277 13.74 -6.76 -0.50
N LEU A 278 14.24 -6.87 0.68
CA LEU A 278 14.98 -8.03 1.15
C LEU A 278 14.10 -8.88 2.04
N ASP A 279 13.80 -10.09 1.57
CA ASP A 279 13.03 -11.08 2.29
C ASP A 279 13.77 -11.59 3.50
N ALA A 280 13.05 -11.75 4.63
CA ALA A 280 13.48 -12.49 5.81
C ALA A 280 14.89 -12.18 6.32
N VAL A 281 15.30 -10.88 6.38
CA VAL A 281 16.66 -10.48 6.77
C VAL A 281 17.07 -10.95 8.17
N LYS A 282 16.11 -11.34 9.00
CA LYS A 282 16.33 -11.89 10.33
C LYS A 282 16.73 -13.37 10.31
N GLU A 283 16.53 -14.05 9.21
CA GLU A 283 16.76 -15.50 9.08
C GLU A 283 17.99 -15.84 8.20
N TYR A 284 18.77 -14.85 7.75
CA TYR A 284 20.00 -15.05 6.96
C TYR A 284 21.02 -15.94 7.66
N GLU A 285 21.08 -15.86 8.99
CA GLU A 285 21.75 -16.81 9.87
C GLU A 285 20.80 -17.07 11.03
N THR A 286 20.18 -18.23 11.05
CA THR A 286 19.08 -18.55 11.95
C THR A 286 19.43 -18.36 13.42
N GLY A 287 18.69 -17.48 14.10
CA GLY A 287 18.84 -17.20 15.52
C GLY A 287 20.07 -16.35 15.91
N ALA A 288 20.76 -15.71 14.96
CA ALA A 288 21.98 -14.95 15.17
C ALA A 288 21.87 -13.49 14.70
N ASP A 289 21.14 -12.62 15.43
CA ASP A 289 20.89 -11.23 15.01
C ASP A 289 22.18 -10.46 14.63
N SER A 290 23.30 -10.65 15.34
CA SER A 290 24.56 -9.96 15.01
C SER A 290 25.13 -10.42 13.67
N ALA A 291 25.00 -11.70 13.31
CA ALA A 291 25.42 -12.25 12.03
C ALA A 291 24.52 -11.74 10.90
N ASN A 292 23.21 -11.66 11.15
CA ASN A 292 22.25 -11.10 10.20
C ASN A 292 22.56 -9.62 9.90
N ILE A 293 22.89 -8.82 10.91
CA ILE A 293 23.30 -7.41 10.74
C ILE A 293 24.60 -7.32 9.92
N GLU A 294 25.58 -8.19 10.16
CA GLU A 294 26.83 -8.24 9.39
C GLU A 294 26.59 -8.60 7.91
N ILE A 295 25.77 -9.62 7.65
CA ILE A 295 25.40 -10.01 6.29
C ILE A 295 24.65 -8.89 5.58
N LEU A 296 23.70 -8.26 6.27
CA LEU A 296 22.92 -7.15 5.74
C LEU A 296 23.82 -5.93 5.45
N SER A 297 24.83 -5.66 6.29
CA SER A 297 25.82 -4.61 6.07
C SER A 297 26.64 -4.88 4.80
N TRP A 298 27.16 -6.10 4.66
CA TRP A 298 27.83 -6.52 3.43
C TRP A 298 26.96 -6.27 2.19
N PHE A 299 25.67 -6.68 2.25
CA PHE A 299 24.75 -6.52 1.12
C PHE A 299 24.49 -5.05 0.81
N SER A 300 24.24 -4.23 1.83
CA SER A 300 23.99 -2.80 1.70
C SER A 300 25.19 -2.08 1.06
N ASP A 301 26.40 -2.32 1.56
CA ASP A 301 27.63 -1.75 1.02
C ASP A 301 27.87 -2.17 -0.44
N MET A 302 27.62 -3.43 -0.76
CA MET A 302 27.78 -3.96 -2.11
C MET A 302 26.82 -3.30 -3.10
N VAL A 303 25.53 -3.16 -2.73
CA VAL A 303 24.52 -2.53 -3.60
C VAL A 303 24.79 -1.04 -3.75
N LYS A 304 25.04 -0.32 -2.64
CA LYS A 304 25.34 1.12 -2.66
C LYS A 304 26.63 1.43 -3.42
N GLY A 305 27.62 0.54 -3.39
CA GLY A 305 28.83 0.64 -4.21
C GLY A 305 28.59 0.51 -5.71
N LYS A 306 27.51 -0.14 -6.13
CA LYS A 306 27.08 -0.29 -7.54
C LYS A 306 26.15 0.84 -7.99
N ARG A 307 25.22 1.24 -7.11
CA ARG A 307 24.25 2.29 -7.34
C ARG A 307 23.93 2.99 -6.01
N GLU A 308 24.43 4.22 -5.84
CA GLU A 308 24.32 4.99 -4.61
C GLU A 308 22.86 5.28 -4.21
N ASP A 309 22.00 5.59 -5.19
CA ASP A 309 20.57 5.87 -5.00
C ASP A 309 19.67 4.63 -4.99
N ALA A 310 20.23 3.40 -5.01
CA ALA A 310 19.42 2.20 -4.86
C ALA A 310 18.75 2.18 -3.48
N TYR A 311 17.43 2.03 -3.44
CA TYR A 311 16.66 1.95 -2.19
C TYR A 311 16.60 0.51 -1.68
N LEU A 312 16.94 0.32 -0.42
CA LEU A 312 16.92 -0.98 0.24
C LEU A 312 15.93 -0.96 1.42
N VAL A 313 15.00 -1.91 1.43
CA VAL A 313 14.09 -2.13 2.55
C VAL A 313 14.12 -3.59 2.98
N GLY A 314 14.38 -3.83 4.26
CA GLY A 314 14.47 -5.18 4.84
C GLY A 314 13.23 -5.59 5.62
N GLU A 315 12.85 -6.87 5.48
CA GLU A 315 11.85 -7.48 6.34
C GLU A 315 12.50 -8.16 7.54
N ALA A 316 12.40 -7.52 8.69
CA ALA A 316 12.82 -8.09 9.98
C ALA A 316 11.58 -8.29 10.86
N TRP A 317 10.84 -9.37 10.66
CA TRP A 317 9.60 -9.65 11.39
C TRP A 317 9.90 -10.11 12.83
N THR A 318 10.02 -9.15 13.71
CA THR A 318 10.31 -9.39 15.15
C THR A 318 9.91 -8.17 15.98
N ASP A 319 10.15 -8.22 17.30
CA ASP A 319 9.93 -7.08 18.22
C ASP A 319 10.82 -5.88 17.86
N ILE A 320 10.28 -4.67 18.04
CA ILE A 320 11.00 -3.42 17.73
C ILE A 320 12.36 -3.32 18.43
N SER A 321 12.48 -3.82 19.65
CA SER A 321 13.76 -3.80 20.41
C SER A 321 14.85 -4.68 19.78
N ILE A 322 14.49 -5.48 18.79
CA ILE A 322 15.41 -6.30 18.00
C ILE A 322 15.63 -5.66 16.63
N TYR A 323 14.55 -5.44 15.86
CA TYR A 323 14.72 -4.97 14.48
C TYR A 323 15.31 -3.55 14.36
N GLU A 324 15.12 -2.67 15.35
CA GLU A 324 15.76 -1.35 15.33
C GLU A 324 17.29 -1.40 15.21
N LYS A 325 17.92 -2.46 15.75
CA LYS A 325 19.38 -2.66 15.69
C LYS A 325 19.87 -3.01 14.28
N TYR A 326 18.99 -3.53 13.42
CA TYR A 326 19.34 -3.85 12.04
C TYR A 326 19.66 -2.61 11.21
N TYR A 327 19.27 -1.41 11.67
CA TYR A 327 19.72 -0.15 11.07
C TYR A 327 21.24 0.10 11.19
N GLU A 328 21.94 -0.59 12.12
CA GLU A 328 23.41 -0.57 12.18
C GLU A 328 24.06 -1.14 10.90
N SER A 329 23.33 -1.91 10.11
CA SER A 329 23.80 -2.44 8.82
C SER A 329 23.95 -1.39 7.73
N GLY A 330 23.46 -0.16 7.93
CA GLY A 330 23.45 0.87 6.90
C GLY A 330 22.34 0.72 5.85
N ILE A 331 21.38 -0.21 6.05
CA ILE A 331 20.19 -0.32 5.20
C ILE A 331 19.34 0.96 5.30
N ASP A 332 18.72 1.38 4.19
CA ASP A 332 17.89 2.59 4.19
C ASP A 332 16.67 2.43 5.10
N SER A 333 15.98 1.29 5.00
CA SER A 333 14.70 1.07 5.66
C SER A 333 14.54 -0.34 6.21
N LEU A 334 13.74 -0.43 7.26
CA LEU A 334 13.16 -1.68 7.76
C LEU A 334 11.64 -1.49 7.87
N PHE A 335 10.85 -2.50 7.50
CA PHE A 335 9.40 -2.45 7.67
C PHE A 335 9.02 -2.24 9.13
N ASN A 336 8.20 -1.22 9.39
CA ASN A 336 7.83 -0.81 10.75
C ASN A 336 6.67 -1.65 11.29
N PHE A 337 6.97 -2.87 11.73
CA PHE A 337 6.01 -3.84 12.29
C PHE A 337 5.28 -3.34 13.53
N ALA A 338 5.83 -2.36 14.27
CA ALA A 338 5.18 -1.84 15.48
C ALA A 338 3.81 -1.20 15.20
N PHE A 339 3.61 -0.63 13.99
CA PHE A 339 2.35 -0.01 13.59
C PHE A 339 1.43 -0.93 12.81
N ALA A 340 1.97 -1.98 12.21
CA ALA A 340 1.28 -2.89 11.30
C ALA A 340 0.40 -3.93 12.01
N ASP A 341 -0.44 -4.60 11.21
CA ASP A 341 -1.32 -5.70 11.60
C ASP A 341 -2.45 -5.33 12.58
N SER A 342 -3.27 -6.31 12.86
CA SER A 342 -4.47 -6.23 13.73
C SER A 342 -4.18 -5.91 15.20
N GLU A 343 -2.94 -6.16 15.64
CA GLU A 343 -2.41 -5.92 16.98
C GLU A 343 -1.38 -4.79 17.04
N GLY A 344 -1.10 -4.13 15.91
CA GLY A 344 -0.22 -2.97 15.86
C GLY A 344 -0.83 -1.70 16.46
N ILE A 345 -0.03 -0.67 16.56
CA ILE A 345 -0.43 0.61 17.18
C ILE A 345 -1.63 1.22 16.45
N ILE A 346 -1.62 1.26 15.10
CA ILE A 346 -2.71 1.83 14.31
C ILE A 346 -4.04 1.12 14.63
N ALA A 347 -4.07 -0.20 14.54
CA ALA A 347 -5.28 -0.96 14.78
C ALA A 347 -5.81 -0.78 16.21
N LYS A 348 -4.92 -0.74 17.20
CA LYS A 348 -5.30 -0.59 18.61
C LYS A 348 -5.91 0.77 18.92
N VAL A 349 -5.33 1.87 18.40
CA VAL A 349 -5.88 3.21 18.64
C VAL A 349 -7.19 3.42 17.89
N VAL A 350 -7.32 2.93 16.66
CA VAL A 350 -8.56 3.05 15.87
C VAL A 350 -9.69 2.18 16.42
N LYS A 351 -9.37 1.01 17.02
CA LYS A 351 -10.35 0.18 17.75
C LYS A 351 -10.72 0.75 19.12
N GLY A 352 -9.99 1.75 19.64
CA GLY A 352 -10.15 2.27 21.00
C GLY A 352 -9.70 1.29 22.09
N SER A 353 -8.90 0.29 21.75
CA SER A 353 -8.28 -0.63 22.72
C SER A 353 -7.02 -0.06 23.36
N SER A 354 -6.49 1.02 22.78
CA SER A 354 -5.44 1.89 23.34
C SER A 354 -5.84 3.35 23.14
N PRO A 355 -5.43 4.27 24.02
CA PRO A 355 -5.68 5.70 23.85
C PRO A 355 -5.11 6.23 22.53
N ALA A 356 -5.85 7.12 21.85
CA ALA A 356 -5.41 7.74 20.61
C ALA A 356 -4.12 8.55 20.79
N SER A 357 -3.92 9.18 21.95
CA SER A 357 -2.68 9.89 22.34
C SER A 357 -1.43 9.02 22.23
N GLY A 358 -1.57 7.70 22.30
CA GLY A 358 -0.46 6.75 22.12
C GLY A 358 0.16 6.77 20.73
N TYR A 359 -0.60 7.15 19.69
CA TYR A 359 -0.10 7.16 18.32
C TYR A 359 0.96 8.24 18.10
N GLY A 360 0.67 9.53 18.38
CA GLY A 360 1.64 10.61 18.21
C GLY A 360 2.90 10.43 19.08
N LYS A 361 2.71 9.93 20.31
CA LYS A 361 3.83 9.58 21.21
C LYS A 361 4.69 8.46 20.63
N ALA A 362 4.08 7.44 20.02
CA ALA A 362 4.83 6.34 19.41
C ALA A 362 5.64 6.80 18.19
N LEU A 363 5.07 7.68 17.36
CA LEU A 363 5.78 8.27 16.22
C LEU A 363 7.08 8.95 16.66
N GLN A 364 7.01 9.84 17.66
CA GLN A 364 8.18 10.54 18.17
C GLN A 364 9.21 9.58 18.79
N ASN A 365 8.75 8.66 19.64
CA ASN A 365 9.64 7.72 20.31
C ASN A 365 10.40 6.81 19.33
N ILE A 366 9.73 6.35 18.26
CA ILE A 366 10.33 5.47 17.26
C ILE A 366 11.34 6.24 16.41
N GLU A 367 11.04 7.47 16.03
CA GLU A 367 11.99 8.34 15.34
C GLU A 367 13.28 8.52 16.17
N GLU A 368 13.16 8.80 17.47
CA GLU A 368 14.30 8.95 18.38
C GLU A 368 15.12 7.65 18.45
N ARG A 369 14.47 6.49 18.56
CA ARG A 369 15.14 5.18 18.67
C ARG A 369 15.89 4.80 17.39
N PHE A 370 15.26 4.96 16.22
CA PHE A 370 15.91 4.57 14.95
C PHE A 370 17.13 5.45 14.66
N LYS A 371 17.06 6.75 14.99
CA LYS A 371 18.19 7.69 14.85
C LYS A 371 19.41 7.32 15.71
N GLU A 372 19.23 6.57 16.79
CA GLU A 372 20.35 6.08 17.61
C GLU A 372 21.23 5.08 16.85
N TYR A 373 20.62 4.29 15.94
CA TYR A 373 21.31 3.25 15.17
C TYR A 373 21.74 3.73 13.78
N ASN A 374 20.90 4.54 13.12
CA ASN A 374 21.21 5.15 11.82
C ASN A 374 20.56 6.54 11.72
N PRO A 375 21.32 7.64 11.79
CA PRO A 375 20.76 8.99 11.69
C PRO A 375 20.13 9.29 10.32
N ASP A 376 20.52 8.57 9.27
CA ASP A 376 20.07 8.74 7.89
C ASP A 376 18.98 7.72 7.48
N TYR A 377 18.41 6.98 8.46
CA TYR A 377 17.37 6.00 8.20
C TYR A 377 16.15 6.63 7.50
N ILE A 378 15.46 5.85 6.70
CA ILE A 378 14.14 6.17 6.16
C ILE A 378 13.17 5.16 6.77
N ASP A 379 12.14 5.58 7.51
CA ASP A 379 11.13 4.65 8.02
C ASP A 379 10.34 4.00 6.85
N ALA A 380 9.89 2.77 7.02
CA ALA A 380 9.04 2.07 6.06
C ALA A 380 7.71 1.66 6.70
N PRO A 381 6.81 2.62 6.98
CA PRO A 381 5.50 2.32 7.51
C PRO A 381 4.66 1.55 6.50
N PHE A 382 3.97 0.54 6.99
CA PHE A 382 2.96 -0.23 6.26
C PHE A 382 1.86 -0.62 7.23
N TYR A 383 0.65 -0.86 6.72
CA TYR A 383 -0.45 -1.28 7.58
C TYR A 383 -0.72 -2.78 7.47
N THR A 384 -0.76 -3.29 6.23
CA THR A 384 -0.77 -4.72 5.93
C THR A 384 0.15 -5.02 4.76
N ASN A 385 0.46 -6.31 4.56
CA ASN A 385 1.19 -6.83 3.43
C ASN A 385 0.59 -8.17 2.97
N HIS A 386 1.25 -8.83 2.04
CA HIS A 386 0.83 -10.12 1.48
C HIS A 386 0.83 -11.29 2.48
N ASP A 387 1.48 -11.17 3.64
CA ASP A 387 1.56 -12.20 4.70
C ASP A 387 0.59 -11.97 5.85
N MET A 388 -0.07 -10.81 5.89
CA MET A 388 -1.02 -10.43 6.93
C MET A 388 -2.47 -10.52 6.47
N GLY A 389 -3.39 -10.66 7.41
CA GLY A 389 -4.81 -10.47 7.13
C GLY A 389 -5.08 -9.03 6.68
N ARG A 390 -5.87 -8.84 5.61
CA ARG A 390 -6.16 -7.51 5.06
C ARG A 390 -6.92 -6.62 6.05
N SER A 391 -6.53 -5.35 6.14
CA SER A 391 -6.93 -4.38 7.18
C SER A 391 -8.44 -4.16 7.31
N ALA A 392 -9.20 -4.21 6.23
CA ALA A 392 -10.67 -4.09 6.27
C ALA A 392 -11.36 -5.23 7.05
N GLY A 393 -10.65 -6.31 7.32
CA GLY A 393 -11.08 -7.40 8.20
C GLY A 393 -10.95 -7.10 9.69
N TYR A 394 -10.19 -6.09 10.09
CA TYR A 394 -9.91 -5.75 11.49
C TYR A 394 -11.06 -5.04 12.17
N TYR A 395 -11.97 -4.46 11.40
CA TYR A 395 -13.07 -3.62 11.86
C TYR A 395 -14.43 -4.23 11.56
N SER A 396 -15.38 -4.05 12.49
CA SER A 396 -16.75 -4.54 12.38
C SER A 396 -17.75 -3.51 12.88
N GLY A 397 -19.05 -3.70 12.59
CA GLY A 397 -20.12 -2.79 12.96
C GLY A 397 -20.25 -1.59 12.01
N GLU A 398 -21.05 -0.60 12.43
CA GLU A 398 -21.44 0.56 11.60
C GLU A 398 -20.25 1.49 11.31
N ASN A 399 -19.32 1.63 12.24
CA ASN A 399 -18.17 2.52 12.10
C ASN A 399 -17.02 1.91 11.26
N SER A 400 -17.13 0.65 10.88
CA SER A 400 -16.01 -0.03 10.19
C SER A 400 -15.57 0.63 8.87
N PRO A 401 -16.42 1.28 8.05
CA PRO A 401 -15.94 2.03 6.88
C PRO A 401 -15.04 3.20 7.28
N SER A 402 -15.45 3.98 8.27
CA SER A 402 -14.67 5.12 8.76
C SER A 402 -13.38 4.69 9.44
N GLN A 403 -13.41 3.59 10.21
CA GLN A 403 -12.23 3.01 10.83
C GLN A 403 -11.22 2.48 9.79
N THR A 404 -11.69 1.84 8.72
CA THR A 404 -10.83 1.38 7.62
C THR A 404 -10.13 2.56 6.94
N LYS A 405 -10.83 3.64 6.67
CA LYS A 405 -10.31 4.86 6.07
C LYS A 405 -9.24 5.52 6.95
N ILE A 406 -9.60 5.83 8.19
CA ILE A 406 -8.70 6.58 9.07
C ILE A 406 -7.44 5.77 9.44
N ALA A 407 -7.55 4.45 9.55
CA ALA A 407 -6.39 3.58 9.77
C ALA A 407 -5.37 3.67 8.64
N GLY A 408 -5.83 3.62 7.37
CA GLY A 408 -4.97 3.82 6.21
C GLY A 408 -4.33 5.22 6.19
N ALA A 409 -5.10 6.26 6.55
CA ALA A 409 -4.54 7.61 6.63
C ALA A 409 -3.47 7.74 7.73
N LEU A 410 -3.65 7.10 8.88
CA LEU A 410 -2.61 7.10 9.92
C LEU A 410 -1.30 6.48 9.38
N ASN A 411 -1.37 5.37 8.64
CA ASN A 411 -0.19 4.80 7.97
C ASN A 411 0.43 5.80 6.98
N LEU A 412 -0.38 6.43 6.14
CA LEU A 412 0.06 7.37 5.12
C LEU A 412 0.64 8.68 5.68
N PHE A 413 0.28 9.08 6.91
CA PHE A 413 0.81 10.28 7.54
C PHE A 413 2.04 10.04 8.43
N MET A 414 2.57 8.82 8.47
CA MET A 414 3.88 8.53 9.06
C MET A 414 5.01 9.08 8.18
N SER A 415 6.17 9.36 8.76
CA SER A 415 7.39 9.72 8.02
C SER A 415 7.96 8.51 7.26
N GLY A 416 8.89 8.75 6.35
CA GLY A 416 9.57 7.71 5.56
C GLY A 416 8.80 7.31 4.30
N ASN A 417 8.88 6.06 3.91
CA ASN A 417 8.25 5.48 2.74
C ASN A 417 7.03 4.65 3.14
N ALA A 418 5.83 5.20 2.93
CA ALA A 418 4.62 4.44 3.21
C ALA A 418 4.37 3.38 2.12
N PHE A 419 4.09 2.16 2.56
CA PHE A 419 3.73 1.05 1.69
C PHE A 419 2.23 0.76 1.78
N ILE A 420 1.62 0.51 0.63
CA ILE A 420 0.20 0.14 0.47
C ILE A 420 0.15 -1.18 -0.28
N TYR A 421 -0.38 -2.22 0.35
CA TYR A 421 -0.62 -3.50 -0.32
C TYR A 421 -1.82 -3.38 -1.26
N TYR A 422 -1.70 -3.82 -2.52
CA TYR A 422 -2.77 -3.67 -3.52
C TYR A 422 -4.14 -4.11 -2.99
N GLY A 423 -5.15 -3.30 -3.26
CA GLY A 423 -6.52 -3.53 -2.79
C GLY A 423 -6.79 -3.09 -1.35
N GLU A 424 -5.79 -2.62 -0.60
CA GLU A 424 -6.00 -2.00 0.71
C GLU A 424 -6.80 -0.69 0.56
N GLU A 425 -6.52 0.07 -0.49
CA GLU A 425 -7.23 1.28 -0.89
C GLU A 425 -8.69 1.04 -1.33
N LEU A 426 -9.04 -0.21 -1.65
CA LEU A 426 -10.43 -0.62 -1.89
C LEU A 426 -11.10 -1.21 -0.64
N GLY A 427 -10.37 -1.37 0.46
CA GLY A 427 -10.84 -2.08 1.63
C GLY A 427 -11.14 -3.55 1.33
N MET A 428 -10.32 -4.19 0.50
CA MET A 428 -10.41 -5.62 0.21
C MET A 428 -10.21 -6.44 1.48
N LYS A 429 -10.82 -7.63 1.50
CA LYS A 429 -10.73 -8.58 2.60
C LYS A 429 -9.99 -9.84 2.17
N GLY A 430 -9.37 -10.49 3.13
CA GLY A 430 -8.68 -11.76 2.99
C GLY A 430 -7.90 -12.09 4.25
N SER A 431 -8.09 -13.28 4.80
CA SER A 431 -7.41 -13.72 6.02
C SER A 431 -7.41 -15.25 6.14
N GLY A 432 -6.67 -15.77 7.09
CA GLY A 432 -6.52 -17.20 7.31
C GLY A 432 -5.52 -17.81 6.35
N LYS A 433 -5.99 -18.47 5.29
CA LYS A 433 -5.10 -19.03 4.27
C LYS A 433 -4.29 -17.95 3.54
N ASP A 434 -3.10 -18.29 3.11
CA ASP A 434 -2.23 -17.42 2.33
C ASP A 434 -2.89 -16.93 1.04
N GLU A 435 -3.55 -17.84 0.33
CA GLU A 435 -4.26 -17.57 -0.91
C GLU A 435 -5.34 -16.49 -0.74
N ASN A 436 -5.99 -16.45 0.43
CA ASN A 436 -7.01 -15.44 0.73
C ASN A 436 -6.43 -14.03 0.87
N LYS A 437 -5.21 -13.91 1.39
CA LYS A 437 -4.51 -12.63 1.54
C LYS A 437 -4.12 -12.06 0.17
N ARG A 438 -3.88 -12.96 -0.81
CA ARG A 438 -3.44 -12.69 -2.19
C ARG A 438 -4.57 -12.76 -3.21
N ALA A 439 -5.82 -12.49 -2.77
CA ALA A 439 -7.01 -12.46 -3.62
C ALA A 439 -6.87 -11.49 -4.81
N PRO A 440 -7.50 -11.78 -5.95
CA PRO A 440 -7.48 -10.92 -7.12
C PRO A 440 -7.90 -9.50 -6.83
N MET A 441 -7.22 -8.54 -7.46
CA MET A 441 -7.59 -7.13 -7.38
C MET A 441 -9.03 -6.92 -7.87
N TYR A 442 -9.81 -6.16 -7.09
CA TYR A 442 -11.25 -6.03 -7.31
C TYR A 442 -11.57 -4.80 -8.16
N PHE A 443 -11.16 -4.83 -9.44
CA PHE A 443 -11.42 -3.72 -10.37
C PHE A 443 -12.89 -3.62 -10.75
N TYR A 444 -13.56 -4.75 -11.01
CA TYR A 444 -14.94 -4.82 -11.52
C TYR A 444 -15.82 -5.72 -10.67
N GLU A 445 -17.13 -5.40 -10.59
CA GLU A 445 -18.12 -6.29 -9.95
C GLU A 445 -18.30 -7.60 -10.71
N ASP A 446 -18.17 -7.54 -12.06
CA ASP A 446 -18.17 -8.73 -12.90
C ASP A 446 -16.80 -9.41 -12.84
N LYS A 447 -16.75 -10.56 -12.18
CA LYS A 447 -15.51 -11.34 -12.03
C LYS A 447 -15.02 -11.98 -13.33
N GLU A 448 -15.87 -12.02 -14.35
CA GLU A 448 -15.55 -12.52 -15.70
C GLU A 448 -15.21 -11.36 -16.66
N ALA A 449 -15.14 -10.13 -16.15
CA ALA A 449 -14.72 -8.99 -16.97
C ALA A 449 -13.28 -9.18 -17.46
N GLU A 450 -12.99 -8.66 -18.65
CA GLU A 450 -11.66 -8.71 -19.26
C GLU A 450 -10.60 -8.13 -18.30
N GLY A 451 -9.50 -8.85 -18.12
CA GLY A 451 -8.40 -8.50 -17.25
C GLY A 451 -8.57 -8.92 -15.78
N MET A 452 -9.72 -9.46 -15.38
CA MET A 452 -9.89 -9.98 -14.01
C MET A 452 -9.16 -11.31 -13.82
N CYS A 453 -8.27 -11.35 -12.81
CA CYS A 453 -7.57 -12.58 -12.44
C CYS A 453 -8.49 -13.57 -11.71
N ARG A 454 -8.20 -14.85 -11.82
CA ARG A 454 -8.87 -15.91 -11.04
C ARG A 454 -8.37 -16.00 -9.61
N GLY A 455 -7.12 -15.56 -9.38
CA GLY A 455 -6.42 -15.68 -8.10
C GLY A 455 -5.85 -17.07 -7.83
N PRO A 456 -5.17 -17.24 -6.69
CA PRO A 456 -4.55 -18.50 -6.31
C PRO A 456 -5.58 -19.65 -6.22
N ALA A 457 -5.15 -20.87 -6.64
CA ALA A 457 -5.91 -22.07 -6.38
C ALA A 457 -6.13 -22.22 -4.86
N ASP A 458 -7.17 -22.90 -4.44
CA ASP A 458 -7.52 -23.10 -3.02
C ASP A 458 -7.94 -21.84 -2.24
N MET A 459 -8.03 -20.67 -2.88
CA MET A 459 -8.60 -19.47 -2.28
C MET A 459 -10.08 -19.70 -1.92
N ASP A 460 -10.48 -19.21 -0.74
CA ASP A 460 -11.88 -19.26 -0.32
C ASP A 460 -12.73 -18.23 -1.09
N GLY A 461 -14.03 -18.43 -1.12
CA GLY A 461 -14.97 -17.43 -1.65
C GLY A 461 -15.03 -16.20 -0.74
N ILE A 462 -14.24 -15.17 -1.02
CA ILE A 462 -14.17 -13.95 -0.21
C ILE A 462 -15.29 -12.99 -0.64
N LYS A 463 -16.09 -12.54 0.32
CA LYS A 463 -17.08 -11.50 0.11
C LYS A 463 -16.46 -10.12 0.38
N MET A 464 -16.29 -9.33 -0.67
CA MET A 464 -15.85 -7.94 -0.56
C MET A 464 -16.95 -7.09 0.11
N LYS A 465 -16.55 -6.02 0.81
CA LYS A 465 -17.43 -5.24 1.68
C LYS A 465 -17.83 -3.91 1.08
N TYR A 466 -16.93 -3.27 0.33
CA TYR A 466 -17.09 -1.87 -0.09
C TYR A 466 -17.31 -1.69 -1.59
N GLY A 467 -17.41 -2.77 -2.37
CA GLY A 467 -17.54 -2.73 -3.82
C GLY A 467 -16.18 -2.67 -4.55
N SER A 468 -16.26 -2.81 -5.86
CA SER A 468 -15.11 -2.76 -6.77
C SER A 468 -14.61 -1.33 -6.97
N TYR A 469 -13.44 -1.20 -7.62
CA TYR A 469 -12.90 0.09 -8.06
C TYR A 469 -13.92 0.88 -8.89
N GLU A 470 -14.54 0.25 -9.91
CA GLU A 470 -15.51 0.91 -10.82
C GLU A 470 -16.72 1.53 -10.10
N ILE A 471 -17.02 1.06 -8.88
CA ILE A 471 -18.09 1.62 -8.02
C ILE A 471 -17.52 2.72 -7.13
N GLN A 472 -16.35 2.45 -6.51
CA GLN A 472 -15.77 3.33 -5.51
C GLN A 472 -15.19 4.61 -6.10
N GLU A 473 -14.69 4.60 -7.36
CA GLU A 473 -14.18 5.81 -8.03
C GLU A 473 -15.24 6.93 -8.15
N LYS A 474 -16.52 6.55 -8.23
CA LYS A 474 -17.66 7.45 -8.39
C LYS A 474 -18.22 8.01 -7.08
N ASP A 475 -17.86 7.41 -5.95
CA ASP A 475 -18.29 7.86 -4.63
C ASP A 475 -17.17 8.68 -3.96
N PRO A 476 -17.33 10.00 -3.81
CA PRO A 476 -16.30 10.88 -3.23
C PRO A 476 -15.90 10.49 -1.81
N TYR A 477 -16.75 9.73 -1.11
CA TYR A 477 -16.50 9.27 0.25
C TYR A 477 -16.20 7.76 0.32
N SER A 478 -15.85 7.12 -0.79
CA SER A 478 -15.40 5.72 -0.81
C SER A 478 -14.07 5.53 -0.05
N VAL A 479 -13.70 4.29 0.21
CA VAL A 479 -12.37 3.96 0.76
C VAL A 479 -11.29 4.36 -0.25
N TYR A 480 -11.50 4.07 -1.53
CA TYR A 480 -10.59 4.43 -2.63
C TYR A 480 -10.30 5.93 -2.69
N ASN A 481 -11.34 6.78 -2.81
CA ASN A 481 -11.14 8.22 -2.92
C ASN A 481 -10.56 8.84 -1.64
N TYR A 482 -10.81 8.23 -0.48
CA TYR A 482 -10.19 8.64 0.77
C TYR A 482 -8.68 8.35 0.79
N TYR A 483 -8.26 7.14 0.39
CA TYR A 483 -6.83 6.79 0.25
C TYR A 483 -6.15 7.67 -0.78
N LYS A 484 -6.76 7.86 -1.95
CA LYS A 484 -6.25 8.73 -3.01
C LYS A 484 -5.99 10.15 -2.49
N LYS A 485 -6.94 10.75 -1.76
CA LYS A 485 -6.75 12.07 -1.13
C LYS A 485 -5.60 12.05 -0.11
N ALA A 486 -5.49 11.02 0.72
CA ALA A 486 -4.42 10.90 1.72
C ALA A 486 -3.03 10.78 1.07
N ILE A 487 -2.89 9.98 -0.01
CA ILE A 487 -1.65 9.84 -0.78
C ILE A 487 -1.27 11.17 -1.42
N ARG A 488 -2.25 11.87 -2.02
CA ARG A 488 -2.04 13.19 -2.61
C ARG A 488 -1.55 14.22 -1.58
N LEU A 489 -2.14 14.27 -0.39
CA LEU A 489 -1.69 15.14 0.69
C LEU A 489 -0.24 14.85 1.11
N ARG A 490 0.13 13.58 1.16
CA ARG A 490 1.51 13.16 1.42
C ARG A 490 2.49 13.67 0.33
N GLY A 491 2.04 13.78 -0.92
CA GLY A 491 2.82 14.36 -2.02
C GLY A 491 2.88 15.90 -2.00
N ILE A 492 1.82 16.56 -1.53
CA ILE A 492 1.72 18.03 -1.45
C ILE A 492 2.57 18.60 -0.29
N TYR A 493 2.64 17.88 0.84
CA TYR A 493 3.35 18.33 2.05
C TYR A 493 4.59 17.47 2.31
N PRO A 494 5.79 17.90 1.84
CA PRO A 494 7.04 17.18 2.09
C PRO A 494 7.29 16.86 3.57
N ALA A 495 6.82 17.73 4.48
CA ALA A 495 6.89 17.49 5.92
C ALA A 495 6.22 16.18 6.36
N ILE A 496 5.24 15.65 5.62
CA ILE A 496 4.64 14.35 5.94
C ILE A 496 5.64 13.22 5.71
N ARG A 497 6.37 13.23 4.59
CA ARG A 497 7.34 12.18 4.24
C ARG A 497 8.67 12.31 4.99
N ARG A 498 9.18 13.56 5.14
CA ARG A 498 10.57 13.85 5.55
C ARG A 498 10.67 14.50 6.91
N GLY A 499 9.53 15.01 7.43
CA GLY A 499 9.51 15.84 8.64
C GLY A 499 9.77 15.03 9.89
N SER A 500 10.52 15.66 10.81
CA SER A 500 10.59 15.21 12.20
C SER A 500 9.24 15.39 12.87
N VAL A 501 8.94 14.50 13.81
CA VAL A 501 7.66 14.47 14.53
C VAL A 501 7.81 15.07 15.93
N GLU A 502 6.86 15.93 16.30
CA GLU A 502 6.68 16.41 17.67
C GLU A 502 5.28 16.05 18.15
N ASN A 503 5.17 15.24 19.19
CA ASN A 503 3.88 14.88 19.80
C ASN A 503 3.29 16.07 20.55
N LEU A 504 2.04 16.43 20.28
CA LEU A 504 1.31 17.52 20.92
C LEU A 504 0.44 16.99 22.06
N GLU A 505 1.08 16.50 23.13
CA GLU A 505 0.43 15.80 24.25
C GLU A 505 -0.70 16.62 24.89
N GLN A 506 -0.59 17.95 24.91
CA GLN A 506 -1.57 18.86 25.50
C GLN A 506 -2.94 18.84 24.78
N PHE A 507 -3.00 18.38 23.52
CA PHE A 507 -4.22 18.27 22.73
C PHE A 507 -4.72 16.82 22.58
N ALA A 508 -3.90 15.84 22.97
CA ALA A 508 -4.19 14.43 22.75
C ALA A 508 -4.89 13.78 23.96
N ASP A 509 -5.81 12.86 23.70
CA ASP A 509 -6.53 12.10 24.74
C ASP A 509 -6.86 10.65 24.26
N ASP A 510 -7.87 10.03 24.84
CA ASP A 510 -8.28 8.66 24.51
C ASP A 510 -8.78 8.51 23.06
N THR A 511 -9.29 9.60 22.45
CA THR A 511 -9.96 9.61 21.14
C THR A 511 -9.35 10.56 20.13
N LEU A 512 -8.46 11.44 20.58
CA LEU A 512 -7.80 12.43 19.73
C LEU A 512 -6.29 12.24 19.81
N THR A 513 -5.63 12.19 18.66
CA THR A 513 -4.17 12.33 18.56
C THR A 513 -3.83 13.61 17.81
N ALA A 514 -2.76 14.28 18.26
CA ALA A 514 -2.25 15.50 17.66
C ALA A 514 -0.72 15.49 17.64
N PHE A 515 -0.13 15.89 16.52
CA PHE A 515 1.32 15.99 16.35
C PHE A 515 1.66 17.01 15.27
N SER A 516 2.85 17.58 15.33
CA SER A 516 3.39 18.42 14.27
C SER A 516 4.47 17.70 13.49
N LYS A 517 4.69 18.13 12.26
CA LYS A 517 5.79 17.71 11.41
C LYS A 517 6.52 18.91 10.85
N SER A 518 7.86 18.85 10.87
CA SER A 518 8.72 19.94 10.42
C SER A 518 9.76 19.43 9.43
N TRP A 519 9.84 20.07 8.27
CA TRP A 519 10.85 19.81 7.24
C TRP A 519 11.26 21.12 6.58
N GLU A 520 12.53 21.47 6.63
CA GLU A 520 13.02 22.76 6.14
C GLU A 520 12.21 23.93 6.73
N ASP A 521 11.60 24.75 5.90
CA ASP A 521 10.76 25.88 6.31
C ASP A 521 9.27 25.52 6.47
N GLU A 522 8.90 24.24 6.23
CA GLU A 522 7.53 23.77 6.36
C GLU A 522 7.28 23.17 7.75
N LYS A 523 6.30 23.72 8.46
CA LYS A 523 5.73 23.12 9.68
C LYS A 523 4.22 22.96 9.48
N ILE A 524 3.71 21.77 9.76
CA ILE A 524 2.29 21.43 9.71
C ILE A 524 1.86 20.78 11.01
N TYR A 525 0.60 20.98 11.37
CA TYR A 525 -0.03 20.41 12.55
C TYR A 525 -1.16 19.47 12.13
N LEU A 526 -1.13 18.23 12.60
CA LEU A 526 -2.14 17.23 12.29
C LEU A 526 -2.96 16.92 13.55
N PHE A 527 -4.28 17.00 13.40
CA PHE A 527 -5.24 16.61 14.43
C PHE A 527 -6.12 15.51 13.85
N CYS A 528 -6.15 14.34 14.50
CA CYS A 528 -6.88 13.16 14.05
C CYS A 528 -7.89 12.74 15.12
N ASN A 529 -9.17 12.88 14.84
CA ASN A 529 -10.25 12.41 15.68
C ASN A 529 -10.56 10.93 15.37
N LEU A 530 -10.30 10.03 16.29
CA LEU A 530 -10.52 8.58 16.12
C LEU A 530 -11.88 8.11 16.67
N ALA A 531 -12.74 9.05 17.13
CA ALA A 531 -14.10 8.76 17.60
C ALA A 531 -15.15 9.09 16.54
N PRO A 532 -16.35 8.49 16.60
CA PRO A 532 -17.46 8.83 15.71
C PRO A 532 -18.09 10.20 16.01
N GLU A 533 -17.88 10.73 17.22
CA GLU A 533 -18.42 12.01 17.65
C GLU A 533 -17.51 13.17 17.21
N GLU A 534 -18.12 14.31 16.93
CA GLU A 534 -17.44 15.57 16.69
C GLU A 534 -16.64 16.02 17.92
N ARG A 535 -15.49 16.64 17.71
CA ARG A 535 -14.62 17.18 18.74
C ARG A 535 -14.47 18.70 18.59
N VAL A 536 -14.51 19.40 19.71
CA VAL A 536 -14.22 20.84 19.80
C VAL A 536 -12.93 21.01 20.60
N ILE A 537 -11.93 21.65 20.00
CA ILE A 537 -10.56 21.74 20.53
C ILE A 537 -10.14 23.21 20.53
N THR A 538 -9.79 23.73 21.68
CA THR A 538 -9.19 25.08 21.80
C THR A 538 -7.68 24.94 21.57
N LEU A 539 -7.13 25.69 20.62
CA LEU A 539 -5.72 25.61 20.20
C LEU A 539 -4.81 26.53 21.05
N ASP A 540 -5.02 26.52 22.38
CA ASP A 540 -4.23 27.35 23.32
C ASP A 540 -2.74 27.00 23.21
N GLY A 541 -1.88 28.03 23.06
CA GLY A 541 -0.44 27.87 22.91
C GLY A 541 0.04 27.71 21.47
N LEU A 542 -0.86 27.65 20.50
CA LEU A 542 -0.54 27.69 19.06
C LEU A 542 -1.01 28.99 18.39
N GLU A 543 -1.38 29.99 19.20
CA GLU A 543 -1.81 31.29 18.68
C GLU A 543 -0.67 31.98 17.94
N GLY A 544 -0.92 32.36 16.70
CA GLY A 544 0.04 33.00 15.81
C GLY A 544 0.95 32.03 15.06
N GLU A 545 0.94 30.73 15.38
CA GLU A 545 1.59 29.69 14.57
C GLU A 545 0.66 29.13 13.50
N ILE A 546 -0.66 29.08 13.76
CA ILE A 546 -1.66 28.57 12.85
C ILE A 546 -2.42 29.71 12.17
N GLN A 547 -2.37 29.74 10.85
CA GLN A 547 -3.09 30.72 10.01
C GLN A 547 -4.47 30.21 9.60
N GLY A 548 -4.66 28.87 9.47
CA GLY A 548 -5.91 28.30 9.07
C GLY A 548 -5.87 26.79 8.87
N ILE A 549 -6.97 26.26 8.36
CA ILE A 549 -7.04 24.90 7.83
C ILE A 549 -6.40 24.92 6.46
N ALA A 550 -5.32 24.16 6.31
CA ALA A 550 -4.64 24.00 5.03
C ALA A 550 -5.29 22.89 4.20
N GLU A 551 -5.67 21.79 4.85
CA GLU A 551 -6.34 20.65 4.23
C GLU A 551 -7.16 19.85 5.25
N GLU A 552 -8.15 19.11 4.75
CA GLU A 552 -8.92 18.17 5.56
C GLU A 552 -9.03 16.80 4.86
N LEU A 553 -9.25 15.77 5.66
CA LEU A 553 -9.56 14.42 5.20
C LEU A 553 -10.72 13.88 6.04
N CYS A 554 -11.92 13.87 5.46
CA CYS A 554 -13.17 13.50 6.12
C CYS A 554 -13.76 12.23 5.53
N VAL A 555 -14.42 11.44 6.37
CA VAL A 555 -15.04 10.16 5.99
C VAL A 555 -16.43 10.31 5.36
N ASP A 556 -17.03 11.48 5.50
CA ASP A 556 -18.35 11.87 4.98
C ASP A 556 -18.35 13.37 4.59
N GLU A 557 -19.50 13.95 4.30
CA GLU A 557 -19.68 15.34 3.87
C GLU A 557 -19.41 16.40 4.96
N LYS A 558 -19.18 16.01 6.19
CA LYS A 558 -18.87 16.94 7.28
C LYS A 558 -17.44 17.43 7.17
N VAL A 559 -17.27 18.75 7.26
CA VAL A 559 -15.97 19.40 7.15
C VAL A 559 -15.56 20.04 8.49
N PRO A 560 -14.27 20.14 8.80
CA PRO A 560 -13.79 20.83 9.98
C PRO A 560 -14.00 22.34 9.85
N ALA A 561 -14.05 23.03 10.99
CA ALA A 561 -14.10 24.49 11.03
C ALA A 561 -13.12 25.03 12.08
N LEU A 562 -12.42 26.11 11.73
CA LEU A 562 -11.56 26.84 12.66
C LEU A 562 -12.10 28.26 12.84
N LYS A 563 -12.48 28.62 14.07
CA LYS A 563 -13.01 29.93 14.42
C LYS A 563 -12.43 30.41 15.75
N GLU A 564 -11.84 31.61 15.75
CA GLU A 564 -11.34 32.26 16.97
C GLU A 564 -10.47 31.32 17.84
N GLY A 565 -9.53 30.57 17.22
CA GLY A 565 -8.64 29.64 17.90
C GLY A 565 -9.31 28.33 18.36
N THR A 566 -10.56 28.08 17.96
CA THR A 566 -11.29 26.85 18.28
C THR A 566 -11.51 26.04 17.00
N LEU A 567 -10.97 24.80 17.00
CA LEU A 567 -11.13 23.82 15.95
C LEU A 567 -12.31 22.90 16.26
N THR A 568 -13.26 22.82 15.33
CA THR A 568 -14.33 21.81 15.34
C THR A 568 -13.94 20.74 14.32
N LEU A 569 -13.76 19.49 14.77
CA LEU A 569 -13.28 18.37 13.96
C LEU A 569 -14.33 17.26 13.92
N PRO A 570 -14.88 16.89 12.75
CA PRO A 570 -15.87 15.82 12.61
C PRO A 570 -15.37 14.47 13.13
N GLY A 571 -16.30 13.55 13.36
CA GLY A 571 -15.98 12.16 13.72
C GLY A 571 -15.13 11.50 12.63
N TYR A 572 -14.06 10.81 13.02
CA TYR A 572 -13.06 10.20 12.11
C TYR A 572 -12.45 11.18 11.10
N GLY A 573 -12.46 12.49 11.43
CA GLY A 573 -11.85 13.53 10.61
C GLY A 573 -10.37 13.72 10.93
N ILE A 574 -9.59 14.08 9.91
CA ILE A 574 -8.21 14.55 10.03
C ILE A 574 -8.14 15.95 9.44
N VAL A 575 -7.37 16.83 10.08
CA VAL A 575 -7.11 18.18 9.56
C VAL A 575 -5.62 18.47 9.59
N ILE A 576 -5.14 19.15 8.56
CA ILE A 576 -3.81 19.74 8.49
C ILE A 576 -3.98 21.25 8.71
N LEU A 577 -3.38 21.77 9.76
CA LEU A 577 -3.32 23.19 10.07
C LEU A 577 -1.92 23.73 9.71
N LYS A 578 -1.90 24.98 9.23
CA LYS A 578 -0.66 25.68 8.87
C LYS A 578 -0.73 27.15 9.19
#